data_82c78c2bf0cd198e8dd1dd05d9b2988e
#
_entry.id   82c78c2bf0cd198e8dd1dd05d9b2988e
#
_cell.length_a   1.000
_cell.length_b   1.000
_cell.length_c   1.000
_cell.angle_alpha   90.00
_cell.angle_beta   90.00
_cell.angle_gamma   90.00
#
_symmetry.space_group_name_H-M   'P 1'
#
loop_
_entity.id
_entity.type
_entity.pdbx_description
1 polymer ?
#
loop_
_entity_poly.entity_id
_entity_poly.type
_entity_poly.pdbx_seq_one_letter_code
_entity_poly.pdbx_strand_id
1 'polypeptide(L)'
;MKHAKNNGDDGEGRFDRRFLFQTLNMGHSQFAQYTGIRGPNSTINLACASATAAFGVAQDWIETNRADRVVIISADDVTGDDLWEWIGGGFAASGAASTHNVVEDTALPFDRRRNGLILGMGAAAFVLERNSQATERGVQPIAELLGTTIANSAYHGTRLDVEHVAQTVDNFISRMEVKWGLNRHQMAPNTVFFSHETYTPARGGSAQSEVK
;
A
#
# COMPACT_ATOMS: atom_id res chain seq x y z
N MET A 1 -22.02 -13.01 4.37
CA MET A 1 -23.38 -13.48 4.11
C MET A 1 -23.94 -14.50 5.11
N LYS A 2 -23.13 -15.21 5.89
CA LYS A 2 -23.64 -16.17 6.91
C LYS A 2 -24.28 -15.49 8.15
N HIS A 3 -23.99 -14.23 8.42
CA HIS A 3 -24.54 -13.53 9.60
C HIS A 3 -25.97 -12.98 9.45
N ALA A 4 -26.51 -12.93 8.23
CA ALA A 4 -27.89 -12.49 8.01
C ALA A 4 -28.95 -13.55 8.38
N LYS A 5 -28.56 -14.81 8.58
CA LYS A 5 -29.48 -15.93 8.82
C LYS A 5 -29.82 -16.17 10.29
N ASN A 6 -29.17 -15.51 11.24
CA ASN A 6 -29.32 -15.85 12.66
C ASN A 6 -30.34 -14.98 13.45
N ASN A 7 -31.01 -14.02 12.82
CA ASN A 7 -31.91 -13.13 13.52
C ASN A 7 -33.42 -13.33 13.19
N GLY A 8 -33.81 -14.51 12.70
CA GLY A 8 -35.21 -14.80 12.49
C GLY A 8 -35.91 -13.92 11.44
N ASP A 9 -35.14 -13.41 10.48
CA ASP A 9 -35.65 -12.54 9.42
C ASP A 9 -36.07 -13.38 8.20
N ASP A 10 -37.24 -13.13 7.71
CA ASP A 10 -37.96 -13.74 6.61
C ASP A 10 -37.35 -13.50 5.22
N GLY A 11 -36.04 -13.28 5.14
CA GLY A 11 -35.30 -13.25 3.88
C GLY A 11 -35.29 -11.88 3.18
N GLU A 12 -35.86 -10.84 3.76
CA GLU A 12 -35.64 -9.46 3.35
C GLU A 12 -34.33 -9.00 4.00
N GLY A 13 -33.23 -9.01 3.21
CA GLY A 13 -31.90 -8.66 3.67
C GLY A 13 -31.83 -7.25 4.25
N ARG A 14 -31.97 -7.13 5.55
CA ARG A 14 -31.69 -5.89 6.26
C ARG A 14 -30.19 -5.71 6.34
N PHE A 15 -29.69 -4.60 5.79
CA PHE A 15 -28.29 -4.24 5.94
C PHE A 15 -27.99 -3.98 7.42
N ASP A 16 -27.12 -4.79 8.02
CA ASP A 16 -26.57 -4.51 9.34
C ASP A 16 -25.69 -3.24 9.22
N ARG A 17 -25.74 -2.37 10.25
CA ARG A 17 -24.86 -1.20 10.36
C ARG A 17 -23.36 -1.57 10.23
N ARG A 18 -22.98 -2.78 10.56
CA ARG A 18 -21.62 -3.31 10.36
C ARG A 18 -21.18 -3.30 8.90
N PHE A 19 -22.11 -3.45 7.97
CA PHE A 19 -21.85 -3.34 6.54
C PHE A 19 -21.23 -1.98 6.17
N LEU A 20 -21.69 -0.89 6.78
CA LEU A 20 -21.13 0.44 6.55
C LEU A 20 -19.64 0.51 6.97
N PHE A 21 -19.28 -0.11 8.09
CA PHE A 21 -17.88 -0.11 8.56
C PHE A 21 -16.97 -0.96 7.68
N GLN A 22 -17.48 -2.00 7.07
CA GLN A 22 -16.73 -2.81 6.11
C GLN A 22 -16.57 -2.11 4.74
N THR A 23 -17.61 -1.39 4.31
CA THR A 23 -17.64 -0.79 2.97
C THR A 23 -16.99 0.59 2.91
N LEU A 24 -17.13 1.40 3.96
CA LEU A 24 -16.67 2.80 3.98
C LEU A 24 -15.25 2.99 4.50
N ASN A 25 -14.54 1.93 4.87
CA ASN A 25 -13.16 2.00 5.36
C ASN A 25 -12.98 3.08 6.46
N MET A 26 -13.78 3.03 7.51
CA MET A 26 -13.83 4.06 8.56
C MET A 26 -12.73 3.93 9.64
N GLY A 27 -11.77 3.03 9.45
CA GLY A 27 -10.72 2.77 10.44
C GLY A 27 -9.95 4.02 10.86
N HIS A 28 -9.68 4.93 9.91
CA HIS A 28 -9.02 6.20 10.17
C HIS A 28 -9.82 7.10 11.14
N SER A 29 -11.13 7.17 10.98
CA SER A 29 -12.01 7.95 11.85
C SER A 29 -12.14 7.33 13.24
N GLN A 30 -12.21 6.00 13.33
CA GLN A 30 -12.25 5.28 14.60
C GLN A 30 -10.93 5.46 15.36
N PHE A 31 -9.80 5.35 14.69
CA PHE A 31 -8.50 5.59 15.30
C PHE A 31 -8.39 7.02 15.85
N ALA A 32 -8.82 8.02 15.07
CA ALA A 32 -8.84 9.41 15.51
C ALA A 32 -9.72 9.61 16.76
N GLN A 33 -10.88 8.94 16.81
CA GLN A 33 -11.77 8.98 17.97
C GLN A 33 -11.11 8.40 19.24
N TYR A 34 -10.43 7.26 19.13
CA TYR A 34 -9.76 6.62 20.27
C TYR A 34 -8.54 7.40 20.77
N THR A 35 -7.79 8.00 19.86
CA THR A 35 -6.54 8.70 20.19
C THR A 35 -6.71 10.19 20.46
N GLY A 36 -7.84 10.77 20.07
CA GLY A 36 -8.09 12.21 20.19
C GLY A 36 -7.33 13.06 19.17
N ILE A 37 -6.72 12.44 18.14
CA ILE A 37 -6.01 13.14 17.07
C ILE A 37 -7.01 13.96 16.26
N ARG A 38 -6.64 15.23 15.99
CA ARG A 38 -7.43 16.18 15.21
C ARG A 38 -6.63 16.66 14.00
N GLY A 39 -7.33 17.11 12.96
CA GLY A 39 -6.73 17.65 11.74
C GLY A 39 -7.21 16.90 10.50
N PRO A 40 -6.53 17.05 9.35
CA PRO A 40 -6.85 16.30 8.15
C PRO A 40 -6.85 14.80 8.43
N ASN A 41 -7.85 14.11 7.89
CA ASN A 41 -8.02 12.67 8.11
C ASN A 41 -8.65 12.06 6.87
N SER A 42 -8.07 10.99 6.33
CA SER A 42 -8.50 10.38 5.07
C SER A 42 -8.10 8.93 4.97
N THR A 43 -8.84 8.19 4.17
CA THR A 43 -8.43 6.86 3.67
C THR A 43 -7.88 7.02 2.26
N ILE A 44 -6.72 6.42 2.02
CA ILE A 44 -6.07 6.39 0.70
C ILE A 44 -6.26 4.98 0.12
N ASN A 45 -6.84 4.92 -1.07
CA ASN A 45 -7.01 3.66 -1.79
C ASN A 45 -6.44 3.76 -3.21
N LEU A 46 -5.24 3.23 -3.39
CA LEU A 46 -4.58 3.00 -4.67
C LEU A 46 -4.16 1.52 -4.77
N ALA A 47 -5.03 0.61 -4.34
CA ALA A 47 -4.73 -0.82 -4.26
C ALA A 47 -3.39 -1.08 -3.55
N CYS A 48 -2.49 -1.87 -4.12
CA CYS A 48 -1.19 -2.21 -3.54
C CYS A 48 -0.28 -0.99 -3.28
N ALA A 49 -0.49 0.12 -3.97
CA ALA A 49 0.27 1.36 -3.80
C ALA A 49 -0.26 2.27 -2.67
N SER A 50 -1.33 1.88 -1.96
CA SER A 50 -2.01 2.74 -0.99
C SER A 50 -1.09 3.22 0.13
N ALA A 51 -0.30 2.33 0.71
CA ALA A 51 0.63 2.68 1.79
C ALA A 51 1.69 3.68 1.32
N THR A 52 2.31 3.43 0.17
CA THR A 52 3.32 4.34 -0.42
C THR A 52 2.71 5.70 -0.77
N ALA A 53 1.50 5.71 -1.33
CA ALA A 53 0.78 6.95 -1.64
C ALA A 53 0.41 7.74 -0.38
N ALA A 54 0.11 7.06 0.73
CA ALA A 54 -0.15 7.72 2.01
C ALA A 54 1.06 8.52 2.52
N PHE A 55 2.29 8.06 2.27
CA PHE A 55 3.50 8.85 2.56
C PHE A 55 3.54 10.13 1.72
N GLY A 56 3.17 10.07 0.44
CA GLY A 56 3.10 11.25 -0.42
C GLY A 56 2.10 12.27 0.09
N VAL A 57 0.88 11.83 0.42
CA VAL A 57 -0.15 12.71 0.98
C VAL A 57 0.27 13.29 2.34
N ALA A 58 0.90 12.50 3.19
CA ALA A 58 1.42 12.96 4.48
C ALA A 58 2.53 14.00 4.31
N GLN A 59 3.45 13.78 3.36
CA GLN A 59 4.48 14.76 2.99
C GLN A 59 3.84 16.08 2.55
N ASP A 60 2.87 16.04 1.65
CA ASP A 60 2.16 17.24 1.17
C ASP A 60 1.47 17.99 2.31
N TRP A 61 0.81 17.28 3.24
CA TRP A 61 0.16 17.94 4.38
C TRP A 61 1.15 18.63 5.30
N ILE A 62 2.32 18.03 5.53
CA ILE A 62 3.38 18.62 6.35
C ILE A 62 4.04 19.80 5.62
N GLU A 63 4.42 19.64 4.35
CA GLU A 63 5.08 20.69 3.57
C GLU A 63 4.18 21.92 3.37
N THR A 64 2.87 21.71 3.24
CA THR A 64 1.87 22.78 3.10
C THR A 64 1.30 23.30 4.43
N ASN A 65 1.87 22.91 5.57
CA ASN A 65 1.44 23.32 6.91
C ASN A 65 -0.03 22.97 7.26
N ARG A 66 -0.58 21.92 6.68
CA ARG A 66 -1.90 21.38 7.04
C ARG A 66 -1.87 20.51 8.28
N ALA A 67 -0.73 19.90 8.55
CA ALA A 67 -0.48 19.10 9.73
C ALA A 67 0.99 19.25 10.16
N ASP A 68 1.24 19.24 11.46
CA ASP A 68 2.59 19.21 12.01
C ASP A 68 3.14 17.78 12.04
N ARG A 69 2.24 16.84 12.23
CA ARG A 69 2.54 15.40 12.33
C ARG A 69 1.41 14.58 11.74
N VAL A 70 1.75 13.55 10.98
CA VAL A 70 0.78 12.64 10.34
C VAL A 70 1.07 11.21 10.78
N VAL A 71 0.03 10.51 11.24
CA VAL A 71 0.07 9.07 11.49
C VAL A 71 -0.41 8.36 10.24
N ILE A 72 0.42 7.50 9.70
CA ILE A 72 0.10 6.64 8.56
C ILE A 72 -0.10 5.23 9.10
N ILE A 73 -1.23 4.61 8.78
CA ILE A 73 -1.54 3.24 9.17
C ILE A 73 -1.89 2.46 7.92
N SER A 74 -1.23 1.34 7.72
CA SER A 74 -1.56 0.36 6.70
C SER A 74 -1.78 -0.99 7.36
N ALA A 75 -2.93 -1.60 7.13
CA ALA A 75 -3.28 -2.88 7.72
C ALA A 75 -4.24 -3.63 6.80
N ASP A 76 -3.96 -4.92 6.62
CA ASP A 76 -4.83 -5.87 5.94
C ASP A 76 -4.82 -7.21 6.68
N ASP A 77 -5.98 -7.85 6.73
CA ASP A 77 -6.15 -9.23 7.20
C ASP A 77 -6.94 -10.03 6.16
N VAL A 78 -6.26 -10.38 5.06
CA VAL A 78 -6.90 -11.13 3.95
C VAL A 78 -7.17 -12.57 4.32
N THR A 79 -6.49 -13.10 5.34
CA THR A 79 -6.66 -14.48 5.82
C THR A 79 -7.75 -14.62 6.86
N GLY A 80 -8.31 -13.52 7.36
CA GLY A 80 -9.44 -13.51 8.28
C GLY A 80 -10.72 -14.07 7.66
N ASP A 81 -11.55 -14.69 8.47
CA ASP A 81 -12.77 -15.39 8.05
C ASP A 81 -13.73 -14.50 7.22
N ASP A 82 -13.80 -13.22 7.54
CA ASP A 82 -14.70 -12.28 6.87
C ASP A 82 -14.17 -11.75 5.53
N LEU A 83 -12.85 -11.76 5.31
CA LEU A 83 -12.22 -11.20 4.12
C LEU A 83 -11.75 -12.26 3.12
N TRP A 84 -11.49 -13.48 3.58
CA TRP A 84 -11.01 -14.57 2.73
C TRP A 84 -11.94 -14.85 1.54
N GLU A 85 -13.25 -14.95 1.76
CA GLU A 85 -14.22 -15.21 0.69
C GLU A 85 -14.25 -14.07 -0.35
N TRP A 86 -13.99 -12.84 0.06
CA TRP A 86 -14.03 -11.66 -0.80
C TRP A 86 -12.71 -11.40 -1.53
N ILE A 87 -11.67 -11.13 -0.77
CA ILE A 87 -10.38 -10.70 -1.32
C ILE A 87 -9.62 -11.92 -1.80
N GLY A 88 -9.53 -12.97 -0.99
CA GLY A 88 -8.87 -14.21 -1.36
C GLY A 88 -9.51 -14.88 -2.57
N GLY A 89 -10.85 -15.03 -2.56
CA GLY A 89 -11.61 -15.55 -3.67
C GLY A 89 -11.49 -14.70 -4.94
N GLY A 90 -11.45 -13.38 -4.80
CA GLY A 90 -11.26 -12.45 -5.92
C GLY A 90 -9.89 -12.59 -6.58
N PHE A 91 -8.82 -12.69 -5.79
CA PHE A 91 -7.47 -12.92 -6.32
C PHE A 91 -7.32 -14.32 -6.94
N ALA A 92 -7.91 -15.35 -6.35
CA ALA A 92 -7.93 -16.68 -6.93
C ALA A 92 -8.69 -16.72 -8.27
N ALA A 93 -9.88 -16.13 -8.32
CA ALA A 93 -10.71 -16.06 -9.52
C ALA A 93 -10.06 -15.26 -10.66
N SER A 94 -9.25 -14.25 -10.34
CA SER A 94 -8.50 -13.46 -11.33
C SER A 94 -7.23 -14.14 -11.83
N GLY A 95 -6.84 -15.27 -11.25
CA GLY A 95 -5.57 -15.95 -11.53
C GLY A 95 -4.34 -15.21 -10.97
N ALA A 96 -4.55 -14.29 -10.04
CA ALA A 96 -3.46 -13.54 -9.42
C ALA A 96 -2.88 -14.25 -8.19
N ALA A 97 -3.71 -14.97 -7.42
CA ALA A 97 -3.25 -15.76 -6.29
C ALA A 97 -2.76 -17.14 -6.72
N SER A 98 -1.76 -17.68 -6.04
CA SER A 98 -1.31 -19.05 -6.23
C SER A 98 -2.36 -20.04 -5.74
N THR A 99 -2.50 -21.13 -6.50
CA THR A 99 -3.32 -22.29 -6.15
C THR A 99 -2.48 -23.52 -5.75
N HIS A 100 -1.16 -23.36 -5.68
CA HIS A 100 -0.27 -24.43 -5.24
C HIS A 100 -0.42 -24.67 -3.74
N ASN A 101 -0.24 -25.93 -3.34
CA ASN A 101 -0.32 -26.36 -1.96
C ASN A 101 1.06 -26.51 -1.28
N VAL A 102 2.13 -26.21 -2.03
CA VAL A 102 3.53 -26.25 -1.53
C VAL A 102 4.08 -24.83 -1.61
N VAL A 103 4.42 -24.24 -0.46
CA VAL A 103 4.85 -22.84 -0.36
C VAL A 103 6.17 -22.60 -1.09
N GLU A 104 7.08 -23.54 -1.03
CA GLU A 104 8.38 -23.47 -1.68
C GLU A 104 8.28 -23.39 -3.22
N ASP A 105 7.20 -23.94 -3.78
CA ASP A 105 6.91 -23.87 -5.20
C ASP A 105 6.12 -22.61 -5.60
N THR A 106 5.70 -21.80 -4.64
CA THR A 106 4.90 -20.58 -4.89
C THR A 106 5.70 -19.30 -4.72
N ALA A 107 6.58 -19.22 -3.73
CA ALA A 107 7.37 -18.03 -3.42
C ALA A 107 8.57 -17.89 -4.36
N LEU A 108 8.32 -17.64 -5.64
CA LEU A 108 9.31 -17.62 -6.72
C LEU A 108 9.43 -16.23 -7.35
N PRO A 109 9.98 -15.21 -6.63
CA PRO A 109 10.13 -13.87 -7.19
C PRO A 109 11.05 -13.89 -8.43
N PHE A 110 10.62 -13.21 -9.50
CA PHE A 110 11.29 -13.12 -10.79
C PHE A 110 11.52 -14.47 -11.55
N ASP A 111 11.07 -15.61 -11.00
CA ASP A 111 11.20 -16.91 -11.62
C ASP A 111 10.12 -17.10 -12.72
N ARG A 112 10.48 -17.80 -13.78
CA ARG A 112 9.54 -18.13 -14.87
C ARG A 112 8.43 -19.09 -14.43
N ARG A 113 8.68 -19.86 -13.37
CA ARG A 113 7.72 -20.82 -12.79
C ARG A 113 6.75 -20.18 -11.80
N ARG A 114 6.92 -18.86 -11.47
CA ARG A 114 6.02 -18.18 -10.55
C ARG A 114 4.57 -18.37 -10.96
N ASN A 115 3.69 -18.59 -10.01
CA ASN A 115 2.31 -19.01 -10.29
C ASN A 115 1.26 -18.19 -9.55
N GLY A 116 1.62 -17.19 -8.80
CA GLY A 116 0.68 -16.30 -8.13
C GLY A 116 1.15 -15.84 -6.77
N LEU A 117 0.52 -14.77 -6.29
CA LEU A 117 0.79 -14.19 -4.98
C LEU A 117 0.32 -15.10 -3.85
N ILE A 118 0.97 -15.00 -2.71
CA ILE A 118 0.60 -15.65 -1.46
C ILE A 118 -0.10 -14.61 -0.60
N LEU A 119 -1.34 -14.89 -0.22
CA LEU A 119 -2.14 -14.00 0.61
C LEU A 119 -1.72 -14.12 2.08
N GLY A 120 -1.73 -13.01 2.78
CA GLY A 120 -1.35 -12.94 4.18
C GLY A 120 -2.09 -11.85 4.94
N MET A 121 -1.61 -11.58 6.15
CA MET A 121 -2.07 -10.45 6.97
C MET A 121 -0.87 -9.69 7.50
N GLY A 122 -1.07 -8.42 7.77
CA GLY A 122 -0.05 -7.57 8.38
C GLY A 122 -0.52 -6.16 8.63
N ALA A 123 0.20 -5.48 9.51
CA ALA A 123 -0.04 -4.08 9.79
C ALA A 123 1.28 -3.35 10.05
N ALA A 124 1.35 -2.10 9.61
CA ALA A 124 2.43 -1.20 9.92
C ALA A 124 1.90 0.20 10.17
N ALA A 125 2.55 0.94 11.06
CA ALA A 125 2.23 2.33 11.32
C ALA A 125 3.50 3.17 11.39
N PHE A 126 3.40 4.41 10.90
CA PHE A 126 4.49 5.37 10.88
C PHE A 126 3.98 6.73 11.36
N VAL A 127 4.87 7.47 12.01
CA VAL A 127 4.64 8.87 12.33
C VAL A 127 5.61 9.71 11.50
N LEU A 128 5.06 10.55 10.64
CA LEU A 128 5.83 11.47 9.82
C LEU A 128 5.71 12.87 10.38
N GLU A 129 6.82 13.59 10.54
CA GLU A 129 6.86 14.97 11.02
C GLU A 129 8.12 15.69 10.52
N ARG A 130 8.18 17.00 10.68
CA ARG A 130 9.42 17.75 10.38
C ARG A 130 10.55 17.37 11.34
N ASN A 131 11.76 17.27 10.81
CA ASN A 131 12.94 16.96 11.60
C ASN A 131 13.15 17.97 12.75
N SER A 132 12.91 19.27 12.52
CA SER A 132 12.98 20.30 13.56
C SER A 132 12.06 20.01 14.74
N GLN A 133 10.81 19.60 14.48
CA GLN A 133 9.83 19.30 15.52
C GLN A 133 10.17 18.02 16.29
N ALA A 134 10.70 17.00 15.61
CA ALA A 134 11.19 15.79 16.26
C ALA A 134 12.35 16.13 17.21
N THR A 135 13.31 16.94 16.74
CA THR A 135 14.46 17.39 17.53
C THR A 135 14.06 18.21 18.76
N GLU A 136 13.12 19.16 18.60
CA GLU A 136 12.60 19.98 19.72
C GLU A 136 11.97 19.12 20.82
N ARG A 137 11.37 18.00 20.46
CA ARG A 137 10.78 17.03 21.41
C ARG A 137 11.77 16.00 21.93
N GLY A 138 13.04 16.05 21.54
CA GLY A 138 14.06 15.08 21.92
C GLY A 138 13.86 13.69 21.29
N VAL A 139 13.11 13.59 20.19
CA VAL A 139 12.91 12.32 19.48
C VAL A 139 13.95 12.17 18.38
N GLN A 140 14.60 11.02 18.35
CA GLN A 140 15.52 10.67 17.26
C GLN A 140 14.73 10.02 16.12
N PRO A 141 14.78 10.57 14.89
CA PRO A 141 14.15 9.96 13.74
C PRO A 141 14.78 8.60 13.41
N ILE A 142 13.97 7.65 12.96
CA ILE A 142 14.45 6.34 12.49
C ILE A 142 15.05 6.48 11.08
N ALA A 143 14.41 7.29 10.24
CA ALA A 143 14.79 7.54 8.86
C ALA A 143 14.29 8.91 8.41
N GLU A 144 14.80 9.38 7.29
CA GLU A 144 14.35 10.60 6.62
C GLU A 144 13.65 10.24 5.30
N LEU A 145 12.46 10.82 5.07
CA LEU A 145 11.74 10.71 3.80
C LEU A 145 12.28 11.77 2.82
N LEU A 146 13.05 11.35 1.86
CA LEU A 146 13.66 12.26 0.87
C LEU A 146 12.64 12.77 -0.17
N GLY A 147 11.65 11.97 -0.50
CA GLY A 147 10.61 12.36 -1.43
C GLY A 147 9.69 11.20 -1.83
N THR A 148 8.63 11.57 -2.52
CA THR A 148 7.62 10.64 -3.07
C THR A 148 7.28 11.03 -4.50
N THR A 149 6.73 10.07 -5.26
CA THR A 149 6.10 10.34 -6.55
C THR A 149 4.90 9.45 -6.74
N ILE A 150 3.83 10.02 -7.29
CA ILE A 150 2.61 9.31 -7.68
C ILE A 150 2.36 9.68 -9.15
N ALA A 151 2.18 8.68 -10.00
CA ALA A 151 1.95 8.88 -11.42
C ALA A 151 0.88 7.91 -11.93
N ASN A 152 0.22 8.31 -13.01
CA ASN A 152 -0.76 7.50 -13.72
C ASN A 152 -0.37 7.42 -15.19
N SER A 153 -0.25 6.21 -15.73
CA SER A 153 0.10 5.97 -17.13
C SER A 153 -1.08 6.17 -18.09
N ALA A 154 -2.31 6.22 -17.58
CA ALA A 154 -3.55 6.22 -18.39
C ALA A 154 -3.63 5.03 -19.39
N TYR A 155 -2.91 3.95 -19.11
CA TYR A 155 -2.74 2.83 -20.02
C TYR A 155 -3.82 1.75 -19.83
N HIS A 156 -3.85 1.12 -18.64
CA HIS A 156 -4.80 0.05 -18.33
C HIS A 156 -4.93 -0.13 -16.81
N GLY A 157 -6.12 -0.50 -16.31
CA GLY A 157 -6.38 -0.62 -14.87
C GLY A 157 -5.51 -1.65 -14.12
N THR A 158 -4.98 -2.67 -14.82
CA THR A 158 -4.20 -3.76 -14.20
C THR A 158 -2.97 -4.20 -15.00
N ARG A 159 -2.74 -3.64 -16.19
CA ARG A 159 -1.53 -3.89 -16.98
C ARG A 159 -0.59 -2.71 -16.79
N LEU A 160 0.67 -2.99 -16.46
CA LEU A 160 1.70 -1.98 -16.31
C LEU A 160 2.20 -1.50 -17.68
N ASP A 161 2.37 -0.20 -17.81
CA ASP A 161 3.14 0.43 -18.88
C ASP A 161 4.60 0.50 -18.43
N VAL A 162 5.38 -0.46 -18.89
CA VAL A 162 6.79 -0.64 -18.48
C VAL A 162 7.62 0.61 -18.79
N GLU A 163 7.39 1.23 -19.95
CA GLU A 163 8.13 2.43 -20.37
C GLU A 163 7.80 3.62 -19.47
N HIS A 164 6.50 3.84 -19.18
CA HIS A 164 6.06 4.89 -18.29
C HIS A 164 6.60 4.71 -16.86
N VAL A 165 6.62 3.47 -16.36
CA VAL A 165 7.20 3.17 -15.03
C VAL A 165 8.68 3.52 -15.00
N ALA A 166 9.47 3.07 -15.98
CA ALA A 166 10.90 3.36 -16.07
C ALA A 166 11.17 4.87 -16.12
N GLN A 167 10.43 5.60 -16.96
CA GLN A 167 10.56 7.05 -17.05
C GLN A 167 10.15 7.76 -15.77
N THR A 168 9.10 7.29 -15.09
CA THR A 168 8.67 7.86 -13.80
C THR A 168 9.74 7.70 -12.73
N VAL A 169 10.36 6.53 -12.65
CA VAL A 169 11.45 6.25 -11.72
C VAL A 169 12.67 7.12 -12.01
N ASP A 170 13.09 7.22 -13.28
CA ASP A 170 14.23 8.06 -13.67
C ASP A 170 13.99 9.54 -13.35
N ASN A 171 12.80 10.05 -13.69
CA ASN A 171 12.41 11.42 -13.35
C ASN A 171 12.37 11.67 -11.83
N PHE A 172 11.91 10.69 -11.06
CA PHE A 172 11.91 10.78 -9.61
C PHE A 172 13.33 10.85 -9.06
N ILE A 173 14.21 9.94 -9.48
CA ILE A 173 15.63 9.94 -9.06
C ILE A 173 16.28 11.27 -9.43
N SER A 174 16.12 11.73 -10.67
CA SER A 174 16.68 13.01 -11.14
C SER A 174 16.24 14.19 -10.30
N ARG A 175 14.96 14.23 -9.89
CA ARG A 175 14.48 15.29 -8.98
C ARG A 175 15.11 15.19 -7.59
N MET A 176 15.34 13.98 -7.08
CA MET A 176 16.00 13.80 -5.77
C MET A 176 17.47 14.19 -5.84
N GLU A 177 18.16 13.89 -6.93
CA GLU A 177 19.54 14.34 -7.16
C GLU A 177 19.64 15.85 -7.11
N VAL A 178 18.74 16.55 -7.78
CA VAL A 178 18.71 18.04 -7.77
C VAL A 178 18.32 18.58 -6.40
N LYS A 179 17.27 18.05 -5.78
CA LYS A 179 16.72 18.56 -4.51
C LYS A 179 17.72 18.41 -3.36
N TRP A 180 18.47 17.31 -3.33
CA TRP A 180 19.29 16.92 -2.18
C TRP A 180 20.80 16.94 -2.47
N GLY A 181 21.21 17.30 -3.69
CA GLY A 181 22.62 17.25 -4.10
C GLY A 181 23.18 15.83 -4.14
N LEU A 182 22.34 14.85 -4.44
CA LEU A 182 22.71 13.43 -4.47
C LEU A 182 23.27 13.06 -5.84
N ASN A 183 23.97 11.92 -5.90
CA ASN A 183 24.42 11.30 -7.16
C ASN A 183 24.06 9.82 -7.13
N ARG A 184 23.21 9.38 -8.07
CA ARG A 184 22.68 8.00 -8.13
C ARG A 184 23.77 6.94 -8.18
N HIS A 185 24.87 7.19 -8.90
CA HIS A 185 25.94 6.22 -9.04
C HIS A 185 26.79 6.10 -7.76
N GLN A 186 26.91 7.16 -6.99
CA GLN A 186 27.58 7.13 -5.69
C GLN A 186 26.71 6.50 -4.61
N MET A 187 25.39 6.67 -4.71
CA MET A 187 24.44 6.08 -3.76
C MET A 187 24.17 4.61 -4.03
N ALA A 188 24.16 4.17 -5.28
CA ALA A 188 23.75 2.84 -5.68
C ALA A 188 24.35 1.70 -4.86
N PRO A 189 25.67 1.69 -4.53
CA PRO A 189 26.26 0.63 -3.71
C PRO A 189 25.68 0.51 -2.30
N ASN A 190 25.05 1.57 -1.78
CA ASN A 190 24.47 1.65 -0.44
C ASN A 190 22.93 1.77 -0.47
N THR A 191 22.32 1.50 -1.60
CA THR A 191 20.86 1.57 -1.78
C THR A 191 20.27 0.18 -1.82
N VAL A 192 19.16 0.00 -1.11
CA VAL A 192 18.33 -1.21 -1.19
C VAL A 192 17.06 -0.87 -1.94
N PHE A 193 16.76 -1.62 -2.97
CA PHE A 193 15.51 -1.55 -3.71
C PHE A 193 14.52 -2.59 -3.18
N PHE A 194 13.37 -2.16 -2.72
CA PHE A 194 12.28 -3.04 -2.33
C PHE A 194 11.33 -3.22 -3.51
N SER A 195 11.40 -4.41 -4.09
CA SER A 195 10.57 -4.79 -5.24
C SER A 195 9.10 -4.94 -4.86
N HIS A 196 8.22 -4.62 -5.81
CA HIS A 196 6.80 -4.98 -5.78
C HIS A 196 6.53 -6.32 -6.50
N GLU A 197 7.50 -7.17 -6.72
CA GLU A 197 7.28 -8.47 -7.37
C GLU A 197 6.28 -9.32 -6.57
N THR A 198 5.15 -9.63 -7.16
CA THR A 198 4.01 -10.31 -6.55
C THR A 198 3.91 -11.79 -6.92
N TYR A 199 4.92 -12.34 -7.60
CA TYR A 199 4.98 -13.74 -8.08
C TYR A 199 3.85 -14.12 -9.05
N THR A 200 2.99 -13.17 -9.44
CA THR A 200 1.87 -13.46 -10.34
C THR A 200 2.29 -13.41 -11.82
N PRO A 201 1.94 -14.45 -12.61
CA PRO A 201 2.08 -14.40 -14.07
C PRO A 201 0.95 -13.60 -14.72
N ALA A 202 -0.13 -13.31 -14.01
CA ALA A 202 -1.27 -12.60 -14.54
C ALA A 202 -0.85 -11.25 -15.12
N ARG A 203 -1.14 -11.05 -16.41
CA ARG A 203 -0.84 -9.80 -17.15
C ARG A 203 0.63 -9.35 -17.09
N GLY A 204 1.55 -10.30 -16.91
CA GLY A 204 2.99 -10.05 -16.88
C GLY A 204 3.57 -9.71 -15.50
N GLY A 205 2.72 -9.42 -14.49
CA GLY A 205 3.19 -9.03 -13.16
C GLY A 205 4.01 -7.73 -13.18
N SER A 206 4.71 -7.45 -12.08
CA SER A 206 5.58 -6.28 -11.94
C SER A 206 7.03 -6.52 -12.38
N ALA A 207 7.47 -7.79 -12.44
CA ALA A 207 8.86 -8.16 -12.74
C ALA A 207 9.45 -7.46 -13.96
N GLN A 208 8.70 -7.38 -15.05
CA GLN A 208 9.19 -6.79 -16.31
C GLN A 208 9.48 -5.28 -16.18
N SER A 209 8.70 -4.56 -15.39
CA SER A 209 8.89 -3.13 -15.19
C SER A 209 10.02 -2.79 -14.22
N GLU A 210 10.41 -3.73 -13.38
CA GLU A 210 11.44 -3.53 -12.35
C GLU A 210 12.85 -3.90 -12.83
N VAL A 211 12.97 -4.75 -13.86
CA VAL A 211 14.28 -5.17 -14.41
C VAL A 211 14.72 -4.34 -15.62
N LYS A 212 13.93 -3.38 -16.07
CA LYS A 212 14.23 -2.50 -17.18
C LYS A 212 14.86 -1.18 -16.70
#